data_0e1a3ab8b600717874029305d1313993
#
_entry.id   0e1a3ab8b600717874029305d1313993
#
_cell.length_a   1.000
_cell.length_b   1.000
_cell.length_c   1.000
_cell.angle_alpha   90.00
_cell.angle_beta   90.00
_cell.angle_gamma   90.00
#
_symmetry.space_group_name_H-M   'P 1'
#
loop_
_entity.id
_entity.type
_entity.pdbx_description
1 polymer ?
#
loop_
_entity_poly.entity_id
_entity_poly.type
_entity_poly.pdbx_seq_one_letter_code
_entity_poly.pdbx_strand_id
1 'polypeptide(L)'
;MKKRLFPLLAALLCMVMLMGCTTHAGPESNKLTEAELQELQELFAPGSWYAQACTSYYEAAEAVDLGRLFYDGIGYAGLVYGQCYVTDRERDWVLEQEPAAENYGIFRAPRAAMDDILRQYFDISLDDTRKMGLDNLLYWEEADAWYAAHTDTGLNTVTLTGGERTDDGLLKLSYSGGCITLRPTPDGQSPQPYFIVSNQPES
;
A
#
# COMPACT_ATOMS: atom_id res chain seq x y z
N MET A 1 4.75 -13.64 77.37
CA MET A 1 3.92 -14.53 76.51
C MET A 1 3.17 -13.69 75.46
N LYS A 2 3.68 -13.61 74.26
CA LYS A 2 3.02 -12.95 73.07
C LYS A 2 2.77 -14.03 72.04
N LYS A 3 1.55 -14.54 72.00
CA LYS A 3 1.13 -15.57 71.05
C LYS A 3 0.52 -14.91 69.80
N ARG A 4 1.23 -15.06 68.71
CA ARG A 4 0.85 -15.37 67.33
C ARG A 4 -0.65 -15.17 66.94
N LEU A 5 -0.94 -14.02 66.27
CA LEU A 5 -2.25 -13.74 65.63
C LEU A 5 -2.05 -13.32 64.17
N PHE A 6 -1.10 -13.94 63.49
CA PHE A 6 -0.72 -13.48 62.15
C PHE A 6 -0.95 -14.44 60.95
N PRO A 7 -1.52 -15.65 61.09
CA PRO A 7 -1.75 -16.46 59.91
C PRO A 7 -3.19 -16.47 59.35
N LEU A 8 -4.16 -15.79 59.98
CA LEU A 8 -5.54 -15.85 59.53
C LEU A 8 -5.94 -14.70 58.58
N LEU A 9 -5.16 -13.62 58.52
CA LEU A 9 -5.45 -12.50 57.64
C LEU A 9 -4.87 -12.68 56.22
N ALA A 10 -3.87 -13.54 56.06
CA ALA A 10 -3.25 -13.82 54.75
C ALA A 10 -4.08 -14.79 53.88
N ALA A 11 -4.90 -15.64 54.51
CA ALA A 11 -5.75 -16.61 53.76
C ALA A 11 -7.02 -16.00 53.22
N LEU A 12 -7.48 -14.86 53.78
CA LEU A 12 -8.69 -14.18 53.28
C LEU A 12 -8.43 -13.24 52.11
N LEU A 13 -7.17 -12.80 51.93
CA LEU A 13 -6.79 -11.89 50.83
C LEU A 13 -6.51 -12.64 49.52
N CYS A 14 -6.23 -13.94 49.58
CA CYS A 14 -6.00 -14.76 48.38
C CYS A 14 -7.30 -15.29 47.71
N MET A 15 -8.45 -15.18 48.38
CA MET A 15 -9.72 -15.70 47.84
C MET A 15 -10.52 -14.65 47.03
N VAL A 16 -10.12 -13.38 47.09
CA VAL A 16 -10.79 -12.30 46.35
C VAL A 16 -10.17 -12.06 44.95
N MET A 17 -9.00 -12.65 44.66
CA MET A 17 -8.30 -12.48 43.36
C MET A 17 -8.65 -13.55 42.33
N LEU A 18 -9.58 -14.47 42.60
CA LEU A 18 -9.96 -15.55 41.67
C LEU A 18 -11.38 -15.37 41.07
N MET A 19 -12.06 -14.24 41.32
CA MET A 19 -13.19 -13.81 40.52
C MET A 19 -12.71 -12.80 39.47
N GLY A 20 -11.65 -13.11 38.75
CA GLY A 20 -11.32 -12.50 37.49
C GLY A 20 -12.43 -12.88 36.49
N CYS A 21 -13.19 -11.90 36.04
CA CYS A 21 -14.16 -12.02 34.98
C CYS A 21 -13.54 -12.81 33.82
N THR A 22 -13.95 -14.06 33.67
CA THR A 22 -13.97 -14.66 32.33
C THR A 22 -15.06 -13.92 31.58
N THR A 23 -14.74 -12.74 31.06
CA THR A 23 -15.46 -12.24 29.91
C THR A 23 -15.28 -13.32 28.84
N HIS A 24 -16.31 -14.12 28.62
CA HIS A 24 -16.46 -14.83 27.36
C HIS A 24 -16.36 -13.72 26.29
N ALA A 25 -15.19 -13.60 25.66
CA ALA A 25 -15.07 -12.94 24.40
C ALA A 25 -16.04 -13.71 23.49
N GLY A 26 -17.19 -13.10 23.16
CA GLY A 26 -18.00 -13.56 22.04
C GLY A 26 -17.10 -13.62 20.81
N PRO A 27 -17.49 -14.27 19.72
CA PRO A 27 -16.69 -14.32 18.51
C PRO A 27 -16.25 -12.90 18.21
N GLU A 28 -14.92 -12.65 18.23
CA GLU A 28 -14.37 -11.34 17.89
C GLU A 28 -14.95 -10.96 16.54
N SER A 29 -15.58 -9.80 16.50
CA SER A 29 -16.14 -9.31 15.24
C SER A 29 -14.95 -9.13 14.28
N ASN A 30 -14.96 -9.80 13.13
CA ASN A 30 -13.95 -9.65 12.10
C ASN A 30 -13.90 -8.20 11.54
N LYS A 31 -14.90 -7.39 11.86
CA LYS A 31 -14.97 -5.98 11.46
C LYS A 31 -13.97 -5.13 12.24
N LEU A 32 -13.28 -4.27 11.51
CA LEU A 32 -12.37 -3.29 12.12
C LEU A 32 -13.17 -2.26 12.94
N THR A 33 -12.60 -1.86 14.06
CA THR A 33 -13.08 -0.73 14.86
C THR A 33 -12.77 0.59 14.16
N GLU A 34 -13.45 1.66 14.56
CA GLU A 34 -13.21 3.00 14.04
C GLU A 34 -11.76 3.47 14.31
N ALA A 35 -11.18 3.12 15.46
CA ALA A 35 -9.81 3.44 15.81
C ALA A 35 -8.80 2.73 14.89
N GLU A 36 -8.98 1.43 14.63
CA GLU A 36 -8.14 0.68 13.68
C GLU A 36 -8.27 1.24 12.26
N LEU A 37 -9.48 1.60 11.84
CA LEU A 37 -9.71 2.18 10.52
C LEU A 37 -9.01 3.54 10.37
N GLN A 38 -8.99 4.35 11.45
CA GLN A 38 -8.29 5.63 11.45
C GLN A 38 -6.76 5.45 11.36
N GLU A 39 -6.19 4.46 12.06
CA GLU A 39 -4.76 4.13 11.95
C GLU A 39 -4.40 3.68 10.52
N LEU A 40 -5.24 2.83 9.92
CA LEU A 40 -5.04 2.36 8.55
C LEU A 40 -5.22 3.47 7.51
N GLN A 41 -6.08 4.47 7.79
CA GLN A 41 -6.28 5.63 6.91
C GLN A 41 -4.98 6.40 6.65
N GLU A 42 -4.04 6.43 7.61
CA GLU A 42 -2.76 7.11 7.45
C GLU A 42 -1.92 6.51 6.32
N LEU A 43 -2.05 5.20 6.06
CA LEU A 43 -1.38 4.53 4.94
C LEU A 43 -1.88 5.04 3.58
N PHE A 44 -3.14 5.49 3.53
CA PHE A 44 -3.80 5.99 2.32
C PHE A 44 -3.76 7.52 2.21
N ALA A 45 -2.77 8.14 2.84
CA ALA A 45 -2.56 9.58 2.68
C ALA A 45 -2.44 9.95 1.19
N PRO A 46 -2.92 11.14 0.77
CA PRO A 46 -2.77 11.59 -0.61
C PRO A 46 -1.31 11.51 -1.01
N GLY A 47 -1.07 10.77 -2.05
CA GLY A 47 0.27 10.61 -2.49
C GLY A 47 1.02 9.39 -1.97
N SER A 48 0.44 8.52 -1.21
CA SER A 48 1.02 7.24 -0.83
C SER A 48 0.87 6.19 -1.93
N TRP A 49 1.75 5.18 -1.94
CA TRP A 49 1.62 4.04 -2.85
C TRP A 49 0.36 3.20 -2.58
N TYR A 50 -0.15 3.17 -1.34
CA TYR A 50 -1.42 2.52 -1.04
C TYR A 50 -2.61 3.24 -1.69
N ALA A 51 -2.65 4.57 -1.64
CA ALA A 51 -3.66 5.34 -2.34
C ALA A 51 -3.51 5.20 -3.87
N GLN A 52 -2.27 5.20 -4.36
CA GLN A 52 -1.98 5.05 -5.78
C GLN A 52 -2.41 3.67 -6.33
N ALA A 53 -2.29 2.61 -5.55
CA ALA A 53 -2.76 1.28 -5.91
C ALA A 53 -4.27 1.20 -6.14
N CYS A 54 -5.04 2.19 -5.66
CA CYS A 54 -6.48 2.28 -5.88
C CYS A 54 -6.88 2.99 -7.18
N THR A 55 -5.93 3.36 -8.05
CA THR A 55 -6.23 4.02 -9.34
C THR A 55 -6.76 3.06 -10.41
N SER A 56 -6.56 1.76 -10.24
CA SER A 56 -7.07 0.70 -11.13
C SER A 56 -7.59 -0.48 -10.36
N TYR A 57 -8.47 -1.29 -10.98
CA TYR A 57 -8.95 -2.54 -10.41
C TYR A 57 -8.14 -3.72 -10.94
N TYR A 58 -7.81 -4.65 -10.05
CA TYR A 58 -7.09 -5.88 -10.36
C TYR A 58 -7.42 -6.98 -9.34
N GLU A 59 -7.51 -8.21 -9.80
CA GLU A 59 -7.83 -9.38 -8.98
C GLU A 59 -6.62 -9.97 -8.22
N ALA A 60 -5.41 -9.71 -8.71
CA ALA A 60 -4.15 -10.13 -8.13
C ALA A 60 -3.05 -9.11 -8.44
N ALA A 61 -2.03 -9.02 -7.62
CA ALA A 61 -0.94 -8.05 -7.73
C ALA A 61 -0.28 -8.02 -9.13
N GLU A 62 -0.14 -9.20 -9.76
CA GLU A 62 0.44 -9.36 -11.10
C GLU A 62 -0.38 -8.68 -12.21
N ALA A 63 -1.65 -8.39 -11.94
CA ALA A 63 -2.56 -7.76 -12.88
C ALA A 63 -2.72 -6.24 -12.66
N VAL A 64 -1.92 -5.63 -11.78
CA VAL A 64 -1.95 -4.18 -11.56
C VAL A 64 -1.63 -3.43 -12.86
N ASP A 65 -2.36 -2.37 -13.14
CA ASP A 65 -2.07 -1.48 -14.27
C ASP A 65 -0.87 -0.60 -13.92
N LEU A 66 0.28 -0.91 -14.50
CA LEU A 66 1.55 -0.23 -14.23
C LEU A 66 1.57 1.21 -14.78
N GLY A 67 0.88 1.45 -15.89
CA GLY A 67 0.72 2.79 -16.43
C GLY A 67 0.02 3.69 -15.42
N ARG A 68 -1.13 3.25 -14.88
CA ARG A 68 -1.84 3.99 -13.85
C ARG A 68 -1.08 4.06 -12.53
N LEU A 69 -0.45 2.98 -12.12
CA LEU A 69 0.29 2.93 -10.87
C LEU A 69 1.45 3.93 -10.84
N PHE A 70 2.21 4.04 -11.93
CA PHE A 70 3.44 4.81 -11.96
C PHE A 70 3.30 6.17 -12.65
N TYR A 71 2.40 6.32 -13.61
CA TYR A 71 2.25 7.56 -14.37
C TYR A 71 1.14 8.46 -13.83
N ASP A 72 -0.01 7.92 -13.40
CA ASP A 72 -1.11 8.72 -12.88
C ASP A 72 -0.81 9.22 -11.46
N GLY A 73 -1.06 10.49 -11.22
CA GLY A 73 -0.97 11.07 -9.87
C GLY A 73 0.45 11.06 -9.30
N ILE A 74 0.63 10.37 -8.17
CA ILE A 74 1.87 10.41 -7.40
C ILE A 74 3.02 9.60 -8.02
N GLY A 75 2.74 8.71 -8.95
CA GLY A 75 3.79 7.90 -9.56
C GLY A 75 5.01 8.75 -9.93
N TYR A 76 4.75 9.92 -10.51
CA TYR A 76 5.80 10.90 -10.80
C TYR A 76 6.50 11.41 -9.52
N ALA A 77 5.77 11.83 -8.49
CA ALA A 77 6.35 12.36 -7.26
C ALA A 77 7.08 11.27 -6.45
N GLY A 78 6.56 10.05 -6.38
CA GLY A 78 7.18 8.93 -5.70
C GLY A 78 8.47 8.45 -6.35
N LEU A 79 8.55 8.54 -7.68
CA LEU A 79 9.75 8.19 -8.45
C LEU A 79 10.74 9.37 -8.60
N VAL A 80 10.31 10.62 -8.38
CA VAL A 80 11.07 11.84 -8.68
C VAL A 80 12.20 12.11 -7.69
N TYR A 81 12.05 11.76 -6.43
CA TYR A 81 13.06 12.10 -5.43
C TYR A 81 14.33 11.25 -5.60
N GLY A 82 15.13 11.62 -6.59
CA GLY A 82 16.51 11.21 -6.80
C GLY A 82 16.79 10.25 -7.95
N GLN A 83 15.79 9.65 -8.58
CA GLN A 83 16.00 8.64 -9.64
C GLN A 83 15.44 9.02 -11.02
N CYS A 84 14.63 10.07 -11.11
CA CYS A 84 13.90 10.42 -12.32
C CYS A 84 14.47 11.65 -13.04
N TYR A 85 15.76 11.90 -12.87
CA TYR A 85 16.40 12.98 -13.60
C TYR A 85 16.49 12.56 -15.07
N VAL A 86 15.85 13.35 -15.93
CA VAL A 86 15.92 13.18 -17.39
C VAL A 86 17.16 13.91 -17.87
N THR A 87 18.12 13.19 -18.45
CA THR A 87 19.30 13.78 -19.08
C THR A 87 18.94 14.47 -20.40
N ASP A 88 19.81 15.36 -20.91
CA ASP A 88 19.60 16.01 -22.21
C ASP A 88 19.41 14.96 -23.33
N ARG A 89 20.19 13.88 -23.31
CA ARG A 89 20.09 12.78 -24.29
C ARG A 89 18.74 12.05 -24.22
N GLU A 90 18.24 11.78 -23.02
CA GLU A 90 16.93 11.17 -22.83
C GLU A 90 15.82 12.12 -23.30
N ARG A 91 15.95 13.40 -22.98
CA ARG A 91 15.02 14.44 -23.43
C ARG A 91 14.98 14.51 -24.96
N ASP A 92 16.12 14.60 -25.61
CA ASP A 92 16.21 14.67 -27.07
C ASP A 92 15.55 13.43 -27.69
N TRP A 93 15.81 12.23 -27.16
CA TRP A 93 15.21 11.00 -27.63
C TRP A 93 13.68 11.01 -27.45
N VAL A 94 13.16 11.44 -26.30
CA VAL A 94 11.69 11.53 -26.08
C VAL A 94 11.07 12.51 -27.06
N LEU A 95 11.69 13.67 -27.31
CA LEU A 95 11.17 14.69 -28.22
C LEU A 95 11.18 14.23 -29.69
N GLU A 96 12.09 13.34 -30.08
CA GLU A 96 12.08 12.70 -31.39
C GLU A 96 10.86 11.76 -31.57
N GLN A 97 10.43 11.07 -30.50
CA GLN A 97 9.30 10.14 -30.52
C GLN A 97 7.96 10.89 -30.33
N GLU A 98 7.95 11.86 -29.42
CA GLU A 98 6.78 12.63 -29.01
C GLU A 98 7.11 14.14 -28.93
N PRO A 99 7.10 14.86 -30.07
CA PRO A 99 7.46 16.28 -30.12
C PRO A 99 6.59 17.17 -29.21
N ALA A 100 5.35 16.77 -28.93
CA ALA A 100 4.44 17.49 -28.04
C ALA A 100 4.97 17.60 -26.62
N ALA A 101 5.84 16.67 -26.18
CA ALA A 101 6.46 16.67 -24.88
C ALA A 101 7.36 17.91 -24.61
N GLU A 102 7.73 18.67 -25.66
CA GLU A 102 8.47 19.93 -25.49
C GLU A 102 7.73 20.94 -24.60
N ASN A 103 6.40 20.92 -24.64
CA ASN A 103 5.54 21.85 -23.91
C ASN A 103 5.16 21.35 -22.51
N TYR A 104 5.61 20.15 -22.13
CA TYR A 104 5.27 19.49 -20.88
C TYR A 104 6.54 19.00 -20.16
N GLY A 105 6.40 18.55 -18.92
CA GLY A 105 7.45 17.79 -18.28
C GLY A 105 7.59 16.40 -18.94
N ILE A 106 8.72 15.76 -18.70
CA ILE A 106 8.92 14.36 -19.12
C ILE A 106 8.89 13.48 -17.87
N PHE A 107 7.93 12.57 -17.83
CA PHE A 107 7.90 11.48 -16.88
C PHE A 107 8.98 10.46 -17.24
N ARG A 108 9.68 9.94 -16.24
CA ARG A 108 10.67 8.88 -16.37
C ARG A 108 10.47 7.82 -15.30
N ALA A 109 10.30 6.58 -15.69
CA ALA A 109 10.19 5.43 -14.80
C ALA A 109 11.32 4.43 -15.11
N PRO A 110 12.43 4.45 -14.36
CA PRO A 110 13.47 3.44 -14.46
C PRO A 110 12.92 2.06 -14.07
N ARG A 111 13.27 1.02 -14.84
CA ARG A 111 12.87 -0.37 -14.55
C ARG A 111 13.20 -0.79 -13.12
N ALA A 112 14.42 -0.49 -12.65
CA ALA A 112 14.84 -0.83 -11.30
C ALA A 112 13.99 -0.15 -10.22
N ALA A 113 13.63 1.13 -10.41
CA ALA A 113 12.80 1.86 -9.45
C ALA A 113 11.37 1.29 -9.40
N MET A 114 10.81 0.91 -10.56
CA MET A 114 9.51 0.24 -10.61
C MET A 114 9.55 -1.11 -9.92
N ASP A 115 10.59 -1.91 -10.16
CA ASP A 115 10.79 -3.23 -9.53
C ASP A 115 10.92 -3.10 -8.00
N ASP A 116 11.66 -2.11 -7.50
CA ASP A 116 11.82 -1.84 -6.08
C ASP A 116 10.48 -1.51 -5.40
N ILE A 117 9.64 -0.70 -6.03
CA ILE A 117 8.30 -0.37 -5.52
C ILE A 117 7.39 -1.60 -5.51
N LEU A 118 7.40 -2.38 -6.59
CA LEU A 118 6.59 -3.60 -6.68
C LEU A 118 6.99 -4.62 -5.61
N ARG A 119 8.28 -4.80 -5.35
CA ARG A 119 8.77 -5.66 -4.26
C ARG A 119 8.36 -5.17 -2.89
N GLN A 120 8.44 -3.85 -2.65
CA GLN A 120 8.13 -3.28 -1.35
C GLN A 120 6.64 -3.28 -1.01
N TYR A 121 5.78 -3.05 -1.99
CA TYR A 121 4.35 -2.85 -1.76
C TYR A 121 3.46 -4.01 -2.22
N PHE A 122 3.93 -4.85 -3.15
CA PHE A 122 3.13 -5.92 -3.74
C PHE A 122 3.76 -7.32 -3.57
N ASP A 123 5.00 -7.42 -3.06
CA ASP A 123 5.75 -8.67 -2.92
C ASP A 123 5.96 -9.43 -4.24
N ILE A 124 6.06 -8.70 -5.34
CA ILE A 124 6.33 -9.23 -6.69
C ILE A 124 7.42 -8.43 -7.37
N SER A 125 8.03 -8.99 -8.41
CA SER A 125 8.92 -8.28 -9.32
C SER A 125 8.15 -7.69 -10.51
N LEU A 126 8.79 -6.77 -11.24
CA LEU A 126 8.23 -6.27 -12.49
C LEU A 126 8.04 -7.40 -13.53
N ASP A 127 8.90 -8.42 -13.52
CA ASP A 127 8.78 -9.55 -14.43
C ASP A 127 7.63 -10.49 -14.12
N ASP A 128 7.13 -10.50 -12.88
CA ASP A 128 5.94 -11.25 -12.48
C ASP A 128 4.64 -10.58 -12.96
N THR A 129 4.69 -9.30 -13.33
CA THR A 129 3.49 -8.55 -13.75
C THR A 129 3.07 -8.88 -15.18
N ARG A 130 1.81 -8.63 -15.49
CA ARG A 130 1.26 -8.69 -16.88
C ARG A 130 1.67 -7.49 -17.73
N LYS A 131 2.45 -6.55 -17.19
CA LYS A 131 2.93 -5.31 -17.84
C LYS A 131 1.83 -4.44 -18.43
N MET A 132 0.62 -4.50 -17.84
CA MET A 132 -0.52 -3.71 -18.30
C MET A 132 -0.23 -2.21 -18.21
N GLY A 133 -0.63 -1.48 -19.24
CA GLY A 133 -0.46 -0.02 -19.31
C GLY A 133 0.93 0.47 -19.72
N LEU A 134 1.95 -0.40 -19.77
CA LEU A 134 3.30 0.00 -20.22
C LEU A 134 3.39 0.24 -21.73
N ASP A 135 2.50 -0.33 -22.51
CA ASP A 135 2.38 -0.11 -23.96
C ASP A 135 1.96 1.32 -24.33
N ASN A 136 1.45 2.08 -23.37
CA ASN A 136 1.14 3.50 -23.52
C ASN A 136 2.33 4.42 -23.23
N LEU A 137 3.47 3.86 -22.82
CA LEU A 137 4.70 4.58 -22.48
C LEU A 137 5.80 4.28 -23.49
N LEU A 138 6.69 5.22 -23.72
CA LEU A 138 7.86 5.05 -24.58
C LEU A 138 8.95 4.29 -23.79
N TYR A 139 9.36 3.11 -24.24
CA TYR A 139 10.46 2.39 -23.63
C TYR A 139 11.77 2.65 -24.36
N TRP A 140 12.79 3.06 -23.65
CA TRP A 140 14.14 3.22 -24.17
C TRP A 140 15.10 2.19 -23.56
N GLU A 141 15.55 1.26 -24.39
CA GLU A 141 16.36 0.12 -23.96
C GLU A 141 17.72 0.53 -23.35
N GLU A 142 18.40 1.54 -23.92
CA GLU A 142 19.70 2.00 -23.41
C GLU A 142 19.62 2.57 -21.99
N ALA A 143 18.52 3.21 -21.63
CA ALA A 143 18.28 3.77 -20.30
C ALA A 143 17.57 2.81 -19.36
N ASP A 144 17.07 1.68 -19.89
CA ASP A 144 16.19 0.73 -19.20
C ASP A 144 15.08 1.45 -18.43
N ALA A 145 14.34 2.31 -19.13
CA ALA A 145 13.32 3.17 -18.54
C ALA A 145 12.16 3.45 -19.50
N TRP A 146 10.99 3.72 -18.90
CA TRP A 146 9.80 4.20 -19.63
C TRP A 146 9.65 5.71 -19.49
N TYR A 147 9.09 6.32 -20.53
CA TYR A 147 8.90 7.77 -20.62
C TYR A 147 7.51 8.11 -21.14
N ALA A 148 7.02 9.28 -20.78
CA ALA A 148 5.84 9.92 -21.35
C ALA A 148 5.92 11.43 -21.22
N ALA A 149 5.18 12.17 -22.03
CA ALA A 149 4.89 13.57 -21.76
C ALA A 149 4.09 13.67 -20.48
N HIS A 150 4.57 14.46 -19.50
CA HIS A 150 3.91 14.61 -18.21
C HIS A 150 2.97 15.81 -18.24
N THR A 151 1.68 15.53 -18.19
CA THR A 151 0.65 16.53 -17.93
C THR A 151 0.35 16.60 -16.44
N ASP A 152 -0.29 17.70 -15.98
CA ASP A 152 -0.67 17.86 -14.58
C ASP A 152 -1.71 16.77 -14.20
N THR A 153 -1.31 15.87 -13.32
CA THR A 153 -2.16 14.79 -12.79
C THR A 153 -2.44 15.06 -11.32
N GLY A 154 -3.73 15.03 -10.95
CA GLY A 154 -4.14 15.18 -9.56
C GLY A 154 -3.72 14.00 -8.69
N LEU A 155 -3.47 14.24 -7.40
CA LEU A 155 -3.21 13.18 -6.44
C LEU A 155 -4.48 12.35 -6.22
N ASN A 156 -4.34 11.02 -6.22
CA ASN A 156 -5.43 10.15 -5.82
C ASN A 156 -5.69 10.27 -4.32
N THR A 157 -6.96 10.43 -3.94
CA THR A 157 -7.39 10.49 -2.54
C THR A 157 -8.31 9.31 -2.26
N VAL A 158 -7.97 8.55 -1.23
CA VAL A 158 -8.74 7.38 -0.79
C VAL A 158 -9.21 7.62 0.63
N THR A 159 -10.51 7.50 0.86
CA THR A 159 -11.11 7.55 2.19
C THR A 159 -11.69 6.19 2.51
N LEU A 160 -11.15 5.54 3.53
CA LEU A 160 -11.65 4.26 4.01
C LEU A 160 -13.02 4.44 4.67
N THR A 161 -13.96 3.57 4.30
CA THR A 161 -15.35 3.60 4.80
C THR A 161 -15.67 2.41 5.71
N GLY A 162 -14.80 1.40 5.73
CA GLY A 162 -14.95 0.21 6.55
C GLY A 162 -13.85 -0.80 6.29
N GLY A 163 -13.89 -1.90 7.00
CA GLY A 163 -12.95 -2.99 6.77
C GLY A 163 -13.20 -4.19 7.67
N GLU A 164 -12.60 -5.30 7.31
CA GLU A 164 -12.65 -6.55 8.06
C GLU A 164 -11.34 -7.32 7.96
N ARG A 165 -11.08 -8.15 8.97
CA ARG A 165 -10.04 -9.18 8.95
C ARG A 165 -10.67 -10.47 8.48
N THR A 166 -10.06 -11.10 7.50
CA THR A 166 -10.51 -12.42 7.04
C THR A 166 -9.92 -13.53 7.90
N ASP A 167 -10.48 -14.73 7.83
CA ASP A 167 -10.03 -15.90 8.62
C ASP A 167 -8.59 -16.33 8.27
N ASP A 168 -8.12 -16.01 7.06
CA ASP A 168 -6.75 -16.24 6.58
C ASP A 168 -5.78 -15.07 6.90
N GLY A 169 -6.24 -14.10 7.69
CA GLY A 169 -5.43 -13.00 8.21
C GLY A 169 -5.21 -11.82 7.26
N LEU A 170 -5.93 -11.75 6.14
CA LEU A 170 -5.92 -10.58 5.26
C LEU A 170 -6.77 -9.45 5.85
N LEU A 171 -6.49 -8.24 5.41
CA LEU A 171 -7.34 -7.06 5.64
C LEU A 171 -8.07 -6.71 4.34
N LYS A 172 -9.39 -6.65 4.39
CA LYS A 172 -10.22 -6.09 3.33
C LYS A 172 -10.71 -4.72 3.75
N LEU A 173 -10.33 -3.69 3.03
CA LEU A 173 -10.63 -2.30 3.34
C LEU A 173 -11.51 -1.70 2.25
N SER A 174 -12.73 -1.31 2.63
CA SER A 174 -13.67 -0.65 1.72
C SER A 174 -13.38 0.84 1.64
N TYR A 175 -13.52 1.41 0.46
CA TYR A 175 -13.45 2.85 0.20
C TYR A 175 -14.48 3.23 -0.88
N SER A 176 -14.70 4.54 -1.10
CA SER A 176 -15.63 4.97 -2.15
C SER A 176 -15.15 4.52 -3.53
N GLY A 177 -15.80 3.49 -4.06
CA GLY A 177 -15.54 2.92 -5.38
C GLY A 177 -14.91 1.53 -5.37
N GLY A 178 -14.42 1.01 -4.24
CA GLY A 178 -13.79 -0.31 -4.25
C GLY A 178 -13.45 -0.92 -2.89
N CYS A 179 -12.80 -2.05 -2.97
CA CYS A 179 -12.27 -2.79 -1.83
C CYS A 179 -10.83 -3.22 -2.13
N ILE A 180 -9.88 -2.73 -1.35
CA ILE A 180 -8.49 -3.14 -1.42
C ILE A 180 -8.21 -4.24 -0.39
N THR A 181 -7.49 -5.28 -0.80
CA THR A 181 -7.06 -6.37 0.07
C THR A 181 -5.57 -6.25 0.36
N LEU A 182 -5.23 -6.28 1.64
CA LEU A 182 -3.87 -6.18 2.13
C LEU A 182 -3.48 -7.45 2.89
N ARG A 183 -2.23 -7.87 2.75
CA ARG A 183 -1.62 -8.96 3.50
C ARG A 183 -0.56 -8.38 4.44
N PRO A 184 -0.60 -8.70 5.76
CA PRO A 184 0.47 -8.28 6.69
C PRO A 184 1.85 -8.71 6.17
N THR A 185 2.81 -7.81 6.26
CA THR A 185 4.19 -8.09 5.85
C THR A 185 4.88 -8.92 6.92
N PRO A 186 5.49 -10.08 6.59
CA PRO A 186 6.33 -10.80 7.51
C PRO A 186 7.54 -9.97 7.99
N ASP A 187 7.98 -10.19 9.21
CA ASP A 187 9.10 -9.47 9.79
C ASP A 187 10.35 -9.49 8.90
N GLY A 188 10.88 -8.31 8.60
CA GLY A 188 12.11 -8.14 7.82
C GLY A 188 11.98 -8.31 6.31
N GLN A 189 10.78 -8.61 5.77
CA GLN A 189 10.59 -8.81 4.33
C GLN A 189 10.45 -7.49 3.56
N SER A 190 9.80 -6.48 4.16
CA SER A 190 9.67 -5.14 3.60
C SER A 190 9.63 -4.10 4.73
N PRO A 191 9.98 -2.83 4.47
CA PRO A 191 9.75 -1.74 5.41
C PRO A 191 8.26 -1.36 5.53
N GLN A 192 7.41 -1.83 4.61
CA GLN A 192 5.99 -1.54 4.60
C GLN A 192 5.22 -2.51 5.52
N PRO A 193 4.18 -2.05 6.23
CA PRO A 193 3.44 -2.91 7.16
C PRO A 193 2.56 -3.95 6.45
N TYR A 194 2.21 -3.71 5.18
CA TYR A 194 1.34 -4.59 4.40
C TYR A 194 1.80 -4.67 2.96
N PHE A 195 1.56 -5.82 2.32
CA PHE A 195 1.57 -6.00 0.88
C PHE A 195 0.17 -5.85 0.31
N ILE A 196 0.07 -5.23 -0.84
CA ILE A 196 -1.17 -5.06 -1.60
C ILE A 196 -1.40 -6.31 -2.43
N VAL A 197 -2.56 -6.95 -2.25
CA VAL A 197 -2.92 -8.22 -2.92
C VAL A 197 -3.83 -7.98 -4.11
N SER A 198 -4.89 -7.21 -3.92
CA SER A 198 -5.88 -6.93 -4.96
C SER A 198 -6.61 -5.62 -4.67
N ASN A 199 -7.23 -5.05 -5.71
CA ASN A 199 -8.18 -3.96 -5.60
C ASN A 199 -9.38 -4.26 -6.51
N GLN A 200 -10.56 -4.40 -5.92
CA GLN A 200 -11.78 -4.82 -6.60
C GLN A 200 -12.83 -3.71 -6.57
N PRO A 201 -13.69 -3.58 -7.58
CA PRO A 201 -14.83 -2.68 -7.49
C PRO A 201 -15.75 -3.10 -6.34
N GLU A 202 -16.45 -2.14 -5.74
CA GLU A 202 -17.49 -2.40 -4.76
C GLU A 202 -18.60 -3.23 -5.41
N SER A 203 -18.98 -4.36 -4.77
CA SER A 203 -19.99 -5.32 -5.28
C SER A 203 -21.40 -4.91 -4.92
#